data_1986b44661f909e10c85dec407b169ee
#
_entry.id   1986b44661f909e10c85dec407b169ee
#
_cell.length_a   1.000
_cell.length_b   1.000
_cell.length_c   1.000
_cell.angle_alpha   90.00
_cell.angle_beta   90.00
_cell.angle_gamma   90.00
#
_symmetry.space_group_name_H-M   'P 1'
#
loop_
_entity.id
_entity.type
_entity.pdbx_description
1 polymer ?
#
loop_
_entity_poly.entity_id
_entity_poly.type
_entity_poly.pdbx_seq_one_letter_code
_entity_poly.pdbx_strand_id
1 'polypeptide(L)'
;MKRLCIIVCCFLLAWGLAGCGNDEKKVLRVGTTANFPPFEYMKPNSDMYIGFDIDLMKNLASLMGYDEVEFVNVEFQKLIDGLETKKYYAVISGLAITPEREARVAFTKPYITDGLTIVLPVGTKLPNEAASLRRKRVAVESSSIAFDWVMKNTNHNNIVVTESTEEAIKAVIDNKADCMVVSKLSVAYLLANGFSDSVRFAGDNILFADEIAIAVNKDNKELLQKFNVELDKYCTSASYRNLCRTYFGSMK
;
A
#
# COMPACT_ATOMS: atom_id res chain seq x y z
N MET A 1 24.04 78.09 46.04
CA MET A 1 24.24 76.68 46.30
C MET A 1 22.91 75.99 46.05
N LYS A 2 22.69 75.51 44.79
CA LYS A 2 21.45 74.85 44.38
C LYS A 2 21.81 73.41 44.02
N ARG A 3 21.27 72.48 44.75
CA ARG A 3 21.45 71.05 44.46
C ARG A 3 20.44 70.62 43.39
N LEU A 4 20.96 70.21 42.28
CA LEU A 4 20.19 69.68 41.14
C LEU A 4 20.00 68.17 41.35
N CYS A 5 18.76 67.70 41.59
CA CYS A 5 18.40 66.29 41.61
C CYS A 5 18.15 65.81 40.21
N ILE A 6 18.99 64.92 39.70
CA ILE A 6 18.80 64.23 38.43
C ILE A 6 17.98 62.97 38.74
N ILE A 7 16.72 62.94 38.26
CA ILE A 7 15.87 61.78 38.30
C ILE A 7 16.22 60.97 37.03
N VAL A 8 16.86 59.82 37.24
CA VAL A 8 17.09 58.78 36.17
C VAL A 8 15.84 57.95 36.04
N CYS A 9 15.06 58.22 34.99
CA CYS A 9 13.98 57.32 34.58
C CYS A 9 14.56 56.07 33.89
N CYS A 10 14.58 54.94 34.59
CA CYS A 10 14.84 53.64 33.98
C CYS A 10 13.61 53.18 33.16
N PHE A 11 13.63 53.42 31.86
CA PHE A 11 12.71 52.76 30.93
C PHE A 11 13.15 51.30 30.75
N LEU A 12 12.48 50.41 31.46
CA LEU A 12 12.55 48.97 31.17
C LEU A 12 11.77 48.70 29.88
N LEU A 13 12.48 48.65 28.76
CA LEU A 13 12.00 48.10 27.51
C LEU A 13 11.88 46.58 27.70
N ALA A 14 10.68 46.09 28.05
CA ALA A 14 10.32 44.73 27.95
C ALA A 14 10.21 44.38 26.44
N TRP A 15 11.30 43.93 25.83
CA TRP A 15 11.25 43.26 24.53
C TRP A 15 10.56 41.90 24.73
N GLY A 16 9.29 41.88 24.37
CA GLY A 16 8.59 40.66 24.16
C GLY A 16 9.30 39.89 23.04
N LEU A 17 10.03 38.86 23.41
CA LEU A 17 10.45 37.82 22.49
C LEU A 17 9.18 37.09 22.01
N ALA A 18 8.55 37.65 20.98
CA ALA A 18 7.67 36.89 20.14
C ALA A 18 8.54 35.80 19.47
N GLY A 19 8.72 34.69 20.13
CA GLY A 19 9.28 33.49 19.52
C GLY A 19 8.33 33.10 18.41
N CYS A 20 8.62 33.48 17.17
CA CYS A 20 8.15 32.73 16.01
C CYS A 20 8.76 31.33 16.14
N GLY A 21 8.04 30.44 16.79
CA GLY A 21 8.31 29.02 16.66
C GLY A 21 8.17 28.70 15.19
N ASN A 22 9.27 28.47 14.52
CA ASN A 22 9.28 27.76 13.27
C ASN A 22 8.87 26.34 13.66
N ASP A 23 7.57 26.07 13.70
CA ASP A 23 7.08 24.71 13.86
C ASP A 23 7.55 23.94 12.62
N GLU A 24 8.66 23.22 12.76
CA GLU A 24 9.13 22.31 11.71
C GLU A 24 8.00 21.34 11.40
N LYS A 25 7.60 21.29 10.12
CA LYS A 25 6.60 20.36 9.67
C LYS A 25 6.97 18.93 10.07
N LYS A 26 6.03 18.25 10.71
CA LYS A 26 6.17 16.82 11.03
C LYS A 26 5.87 16.00 9.78
N VAL A 27 6.90 15.51 9.13
CA VAL A 27 6.80 14.72 7.90
C VAL A 27 6.96 13.25 8.22
N LEU A 28 6.01 12.42 7.77
CA LEU A 28 6.11 10.97 7.81
C LEU A 28 6.65 10.45 6.48
N ARG A 29 7.89 9.90 6.48
CA ARG A 29 8.45 9.26 5.31
C ARG A 29 7.97 7.81 5.21
N VAL A 30 7.42 7.43 4.05
CA VAL A 30 6.76 6.14 3.82
C VAL A 30 7.27 5.53 2.52
N GLY A 31 7.78 4.29 2.61
CA GLY A 31 8.13 3.49 1.43
C GLY A 31 6.88 2.92 0.77
N THR A 32 6.83 2.98 -0.55
CA THR A 32 5.76 2.43 -1.37
C THR A 32 6.30 2.06 -2.75
N THR A 33 5.53 1.35 -3.55
CA THR A 33 5.76 1.24 -5.00
C THR A 33 4.88 2.26 -5.73
N ALA A 34 4.97 2.31 -7.03
CA ALA A 34 4.15 3.25 -7.81
C ALA A 34 3.52 2.58 -9.04
N ASN A 35 3.25 1.27 -8.96
CA ASN A 35 2.85 0.45 -10.09
C ASN A 35 1.79 -0.62 -9.77
N PHE A 36 1.14 -0.54 -8.60
CA PHE A 36 0.15 -1.53 -8.15
C PHE A 36 -1.26 -0.92 -7.95
N PRO A 37 -1.97 -0.55 -9.02
CA PRO A 37 -3.34 -0.05 -8.91
C PRO A 37 -4.30 -1.17 -8.43
N PRO A 38 -5.32 -0.84 -7.63
CA PRO A 38 -5.69 0.49 -7.17
C PRO A 38 -5.04 0.90 -5.84
N PHE A 39 -4.08 0.11 -5.30
CA PHE A 39 -3.46 0.37 -4.01
C PHE A 39 -2.53 1.59 -4.06
N GLU A 40 -1.52 1.59 -4.93
CA GLU A 40 -0.58 2.69 -5.12
C GLU A 40 -0.05 2.76 -6.55
N TYR A 41 -0.16 3.91 -7.18
CA TYR A 41 0.32 4.12 -8.55
C TYR A 41 0.53 5.60 -8.85
N MET A 42 1.25 5.87 -9.93
CA MET A 42 1.44 7.24 -10.39
C MET A 42 0.24 7.71 -11.20
N LYS A 43 -0.24 8.90 -10.90
CA LYS A 43 -1.25 9.54 -11.75
C LYS A 43 -0.64 9.77 -13.14
N PRO A 44 -1.33 9.38 -14.23
CA PRO A 44 -0.81 9.58 -15.59
C PRO A 44 -0.37 11.03 -15.84
N ASN A 45 0.82 11.20 -16.41
CA ASN A 45 1.44 12.49 -16.72
C ASN A 45 1.65 13.42 -15.52
N SER A 46 1.93 12.86 -14.35
CA SER A 46 2.14 13.60 -13.11
C SER A 46 3.08 12.83 -12.18
N ASP A 47 3.79 13.54 -11.29
CA ASP A 47 4.60 12.94 -10.22
C ASP A 47 3.78 12.65 -8.95
N MET A 48 2.44 12.66 -9.06
CA MET A 48 1.54 12.49 -7.94
C MET A 48 1.24 11.00 -7.70
N TYR A 49 1.49 10.55 -6.48
CA TYR A 49 1.02 9.24 -6.00
C TYR A 49 -0.48 9.29 -5.71
N ILE A 50 -1.20 8.31 -6.21
CA ILE A 50 -2.63 8.09 -5.96
C ILE A 50 -2.88 6.61 -5.66
N GLY A 51 -4.01 6.32 -5.06
CA GLY A 51 -4.43 4.96 -4.75
C GLY A 51 -4.96 4.82 -3.33
N PHE A 52 -5.53 3.65 -3.05
CA PHE A 52 -6.12 3.33 -1.76
C PHE A 52 -5.11 3.47 -0.62
N ASP A 53 -3.92 2.90 -0.76
CA ASP A 53 -2.85 2.94 0.23
C ASP A 53 -2.34 4.36 0.45
N ILE A 54 -2.25 5.14 -0.62
CA ILE A 54 -1.81 6.53 -0.56
C ILE A 54 -2.77 7.38 0.26
N ASP A 55 -4.07 7.26 -0.02
CA ASP A 55 -5.10 8.03 0.68
C ASP A 55 -5.29 7.53 2.11
N LEU A 56 -5.25 6.21 2.34
CA LEU A 56 -5.27 5.63 3.69
C LEU A 56 -4.11 6.17 4.53
N MET A 57 -2.89 6.13 4.01
CA MET A 57 -1.70 6.60 4.73
C MET A 57 -1.79 8.10 5.05
N LYS A 58 -2.23 8.95 4.11
CA LYS A 58 -2.43 10.38 4.36
C LYS A 58 -3.45 10.63 5.49
N ASN A 59 -4.57 9.89 5.48
CA ASN A 59 -5.58 10.02 6.53
C ASN A 59 -5.03 9.59 7.89
N LEU A 60 -4.34 8.45 7.98
CA LEU A 60 -3.75 7.97 9.22
C LEU A 60 -2.66 8.92 9.74
N ALA A 61 -1.77 9.40 8.87
CA ALA A 61 -0.72 10.35 9.24
C ALA A 61 -1.30 11.64 9.83
N SER A 62 -2.34 12.19 9.20
CA SER A 62 -3.07 13.36 9.71
C SER A 62 -3.68 13.11 11.10
N LEU A 63 -4.32 11.94 11.31
CA LEU A 63 -4.87 11.55 12.62
C LEU A 63 -3.78 11.38 13.69
N MET A 64 -2.58 10.98 13.29
CA MET A 64 -1.41 10.86 14.18
C MET A 64 -0.68 12.19 14.41
N GLY A 65 -1.13 13.31 13.81
CA GLY A 65 -0.57 14.64 13.97
C GLY A 65 0.67 14.92 13.11
N TYR A 66 0.81 14.23 11.97
CA TYR A 66 1.77 14.60 10.93
C TYR A 66 1.14 15.62 9.98
N ASP A 67 1.94 16.58 9.55
CA ASP A 67 1.54 17.66 8.62
C ASP A 67 1.59 17.20 7.17
N GLU A 68 2.48 16.23 6.87
CA GLU A 68 2.74 15.77 5.51
C GLU A 68 3.20 14.31 5.48
N VAL A 69 2.94 13.62 4.37
CA VAL A 69 3.50 12.29 4.06
C VAL A 69 4.41 12.42 2.83
N GLU A 70 5.68 12.07 3.01
CA GLU A 70 6.65 11.93 1.93
C GLU A 70 6.69 10.47 1.48
N PHE A 71 6.16 10.18 0.29
CA PHE A 71 6.26 8.84 -0.29
C PHE A 71 7.58 8.65 -1.01
N VAL A 72 8.25 7.52 -0.72
CA VAL A 72 9.52 7.12 -1.34
C VAL A 72 9.25 5.91 -2.22
N ASN A 73 9.30 6.12 -3.54
CA ASN A 73 9.14 5.02 -4.51
C ASN A 73 10.37 4.14 -4.54
N VAL A 74 10.17 2.84 -4.35
CA VAL A 74 11.22 1.83 -4.44
C VAL A 74 10.66 0.54 -5.05
N GLU A 75 11.52 -0.33 -5.55
CA GLU A 75 11.12 -1.66 -5.98
C GLU A 75 10.53 -2.46 -4.81
N PHE A 76 9.49 -3.25 -5.07
CA PHE A 76 8.75 -4.00 -4.05
C PHE A 76 9.69 -4.83 -3.15
N GLN A 77 10.65 -5.53 -3.74
CA GLN A 77 11.61 -6.37 -3.02
C GLN A 77 12.53 -5.58 -2.06
N LYS A 78 12.69 -4.27 -2.30
CA LYS A 78 13.56 -3.39 -1.47
C LYS A 78 12.79 -2.65 -0.37
N LEU A 79 11.47 -2.82 -0.30
CA LEU A 79 10.64 -2.12 0.70
C LEU A 79 11.06 -2.45 2.13
N ILE A 80 11.28 -3.72 2.45
CA ILE A 80 11.68 -4.14 3.80
C ILE A 80 13.12 -3.72 4.11
N ASP A 81 14.03 -3.84 3.15
CA ASP A 81 15.44 -3.40 3.32
C ASP A 81 15.53 -1.90 3.63
N GLY A 82 14.72 -1.08 2.95
CA GLY A 82 14.67 0.35 3.21
C GLY A 82 14.10 0.68 4.59
N LEU A 83 13.19 -0.14 5.10
CA LEU A 83 12.64 0.01 6.45
C LEU A 83 13.67 -0.36 7.53
N GLU A 84 14.41 -1.47 7.33
CA GLU A 84 15.50 -1.89 8.23
C GLU A 84 16.63 -0.86 8.28
N THR A 85 16.99 -0.28 7.14
CA THR A 85 18.02 0.77 7.05
C THR A 85 17.51 2.18 7.40
N LYS A 86 16.25 2.31 7.86
CA LYS A 86 15.62 3.57 8.27
C LYS A 86 15.58 4.64 7.17
N LYS A 87 15.53 4.21 5.90
CA LYS A 87 15.34 5.11 4.75
C LYS A 87 13.95 5.80 4.82
N TYR A 88 12.99 5.12 5.40
CA TYR A 88 11.65 5.59 5.76
C TYR A 88 11.18 4.90 7.04
N TYR A 89 10.08 5.36 7.62
CA TYR A 89 9.60 4.90 8.93
C TYR A 89 8.48 3.88 8.85
N ALA A 90 7.74 3.87 7.75
CA ALA A 90 6.66 2.93 7.48
C ALA A 90 6.70 2.48 6.01
N VAL A 91 6.05 1.37 5.73
CA VAL A 91 5.79 0.87 4.37
C VAL A 91 4.30 0.59 4.24
N ILE A 92 3.70 1.09 3.17
CA ILE A 92 2.36 0.74 2.72
C ILE A 92 2.43 0.51 1.20
N SER A 93 2.05 -0.68 0.74
CA SER A 93 2.23 -1.09 -0.67
C SER A 93 1.50 -2.42 -0.95
N GLY A 94 0.22 -2.51 -0.63
CA GLY A 94 -0.49 -3.79 -0.74
C GLY A 94 0.24 -4.94 -0.03
N LEU A 95 1.00 -4.65 1.03
CA LEU A 95 1.96 -5.57 1.61
C LEU A 95 1.28 -6.60 2.51
N ALA A 96 1.19 -7.84 2.02
CA ALA A 96 0.63 -8.94 2.79
C ALA A 96 1.53 -9.35 3.97
N ILE A 97 0.91 -9.71 5.08
CA ILE A 97 1.57 -10.28 6.26
C ILE A 97 2.01 -11.71 5.91
N THR A 98 3.31 -11.99 6.05
CA THR A 98 3.84 -13.35 5.92
C THR A 98 4.84 -13.65 7.03
N PRO A 99 5.01 -14.93 7.46
CA PRO A 99 5.98 -15.29 8.49
C PRO A 99 7.41 -14.84 8.14
N GLU A 100 7.78 -14.89 6.86
CA GLU A 100 9.09 -14.43 6.41
C GLU A 100 9.28 -12.92 6.61
N ARG A 101 8.27 -12.13 6.26
CA ARG A 101 8.29 -10.68 6.45
C ARG A 101 8.21 -10.30 7.93
N GLU A 102 7.37 -10.99 8.72
CA GLU A 102 7.29 -10.81 10.17
C GLU A 102 8.60 -11.13 10.90
N ALA A 103 9.42 -12.03 10.36
CA ALA A 103 10.76 -12.26 10.88
C ALA A 103 11.66 -11.01 10.80
N ARG A 104 11.40 -10.08 9.88
CA ARG A 104 12.21 -8.90 9.60
C ARG A 104 11.61 -7.60 10.13
N VAL A 105 10.31 -7.40 9.99
CA VAL A 105 9.60 -6.16 10.33
C VAL A 105 8.43 -6.42 11.27
N ALA A 106 7.87 -5.37 11.85
CA ALA A 106 6.62 -5.45 12.59
C ALA A 106 5.46 -4.94 11.73
N PHE A 107 4.35 -5.67 11.73
CA PHE A 107 3.14 -5.28 11.03
C PHE A 107 2.11 -4.68 12.00
N THR A 108 1.33 -3.74 11.49
CA THR A 108 0.11 -3.28 12.15
C THR A 108 -0.95 -4.38 12.09
N LYS A 109 -2.09 -4.15 12.75
CA LYS A 109 -3.32 -4.85 12.39
C LYS A 109 -3.60 -4.67 10.90
N PRO A 110 -4.19 -5.68 10.23
CA PRO A 110 -4.51 -5.55 8.82
C PRO A 110 -5.53 -4.42 8.60
N TYR A 111 -5.31 -3.66 7.54
CA TYR A 111 -6.25 -2.61 7.15
C TYR A 111 -7.26 -3.09 6.10
N ILE A 112 -6.95 -4.17 5.39
CA ILE A 112 -7.85 -4.83 4.43
C ILE A 112 -7.47 -6.30 4.28
N THR A 113 -8.45 -7.15 3.94
CA THR A 113 -8.23 -8.52 3.52
C THR A 113 -8.46 -8.60 2.02
N ASP A 114 -7.52 -9.19 1.30
CA ASP A 114 -7.62 -9.49 -0.12
C ASP A 114 -7.63 -11.01 -0.34
N GLY A 115 -7.62 -11.43 -1.58
CA GLY A 115 -7.53 -12.84 -1.90
C GLY A 115 -7.05 -13.07 -3.31
N LEU A 116 -6.41 -14.23 -3.51
CA LEU A 116 -5.98 -14.66 -4.84
C LEU A 116 -7.14 -15.24 -5.63
N THR A 117 -7.16 -14.96 -6.92
CA THR A 117 -8.14 -15.49 -7.87
C THR A 117 -7.48 -15.86 -9.18
N ILE A 118 -8.14 -16.71 -9.97
CA ILE A 118 -7.74 -17.00 -11.34
C ILE A 118 -8.47 -16.04 -12.28
N VAL A 119 -7.73 -15.48 -13.22
CA VAL A 119 -8.25 -14.68 -14.33
C VAL A 119 -7.98 -15.39 -15.64
N LEU A 120 -8.96 -15.38 -16.52
CA LEU A 120 -9.00 -16.12 -17.77
C LEU A 120 -9.32 -15.20 -18.95
N PRO A 121 -8.92 -15.57 -20.18
CA PRO A 121 -9.49 -14.98 -21.38
C PRO A 121 -11.02 -15.11 -21.40
N VAL A 122 -11.72 -14.10 -21.88
CA VAL A 122 -13.17 -14.18 -22.12
C VAL A 122 -13.46 -15.37 -23.05
N GLY A 123 -14.54 -16.12 -22.76
CA GLY A 123 -14.92 -17.32 -23.49
C GLY A 123 -14.26 -18.62 -22.99
N THR A 124 -13.20 -18.53 -22.19
CA THR A 124 -12.56 -19.71 -21.57
C THR A 124 -13.30 -20.11 -20.30
N LYS A 125 -13.38 -21.42 -20.01
CA LYS A 125 -13.95 -21.95 -18.77
C LYS A 125 -12.88 -22.74 -18.01
N LEU A 126 -12.67 -22.39 -16.76
CA LEU A 126 -11.79 -23.08 -15.84
C LEU A 126 -12.32 -22.86 -14.41
N PRO A 127 -12.45 -23.90 -13.58
CA PRO A 127 -12.81 -23.71 -12.18
C PRO A 127 -11.76 -22.86 -11.43
N ASN A 128 -12.21 -22.01 -10.50
CA ASN A 128 -11.31 -21.22 -9.66
C ASN A 128 -10.79 -22.06 -8.48
N GLU A 129 -9.91 -23.01 -8.80
CA GLU A 129 -9.28 -23.93 -7.85
C GLU A 129 -7.86 -24.31 -8.29
N ALA A 130 -6.99 -24.62 -7.32
CA ALA A 130 -5.59 -24.94 -7.58
C ALA A 130 -5.39 -26.12 -8.55
N ALA A 131 -6.25 -27.14 -8.47
CA ALA A 131 -6.18 -28.31 -9.34
C ALA A 131 -6.31 -27.98 -10.83
N SER A 132 -7.05 -26.93 -11.15
CA SER A 132 -7.27 -26.45 -12.53
C SER A 132 -6.00 -25.91 -13.19
N LEU A 133 -4.99 -25.52 -12.43
CA LEU A 133 -3.76 -24.90 -12.92
C LEU A 133 -2.67 -25.90 -13.35
N ARG A 134 -2.81 -27.18 -13.02
CA ARG A 134 -1.73 -28.19 -13.14
C ARG A 134 -1.09 -28.30 -14.52
N ARG A 135 -1.84 -28.04 -15.59
CA ARG A 135 -1.38 -28.18 -16.99
C ARG A 135 -1.49 -26.83 -17.74
N LYS A 136 -1.61 -25.75 -17.02
CA LYS A 136 -1.78 -24.41 -17.60
C LYS A 136 -0.49 -23.62 -17.51
N ARG A 137 -0.27 -22.79 -18.51
CA ARG A 137 0.71 -21.71 -18.42
C ARG A 137 0.09 -20.62 -17.55
N VAL A 138 0.69 -20.36 -16.40
CA VAL A 138 0.14 -19.46 -15.39
C VAL A 138 1.00 -18.21 -15.34
N ALA A 139 0.44 -17.06 -15.73
CA ALA A 139 1.11 -15.78 -15.56
C ALA A 139 0.98 -15.31 -14.10
N VAL A 140 2.05 -14.73 -13.57
CA VAL A 140 2.09 -14.23 -12.20
C VAL A 140 3.18 -13.16 -12.06
N GLU A 141 2.91 -12.14 -11.26
CA GLU A 141 3.86 -11.09 -10.92
C GLU A 141 4.93 -11.61 -9.96
N SER A 142 6.20 -11.31 -10.26
CA SER A 142 7.36 -11.72 -9.46
C SER A 142 7.27 -11.17 -8.04
N SER A 143 7.77 -11.96 -7.07
CA SER A 143 7.86 -11.56 -5.64
C SER A 143 6.52 -11.20 -4.95
N SER A 144 5.39 -11.50 -5.60
CA SER A 144 4.05 -11.34 -5.04
C SER A 144 3.63 -12.57 -4.23
N ILE A 145 2.61 -12.42 -3.38
CA ILE A 145 1.96 -13.57 -2.73
C ILE A 145 1.41 -14.56 -3.75
N ALA A 146 0.92 -14.06 -4.89
CA ALA A 146 0.46 -14.91 -5.98
C ALA A 146 1.58 -15.78 -6.55
N PHE A 147 2.79 -15.22 -6.70
CA PHE A 147 3.97 -15.98 -7.12
C PHE A 147 4.29 -17.12 -6.16
N ASP A 148 4.40 -16.83 -4.86
CA ASP A 148 4.70 -17.82 -3.83
C ASP A 148 3.63 -18.92 -3.77
N TRP A 149 2.36 -18.54 -3.91
CA TRP A 149 1.26 -19.47 -3.93
C TRP A 149 1.28 -20.36 -5.18
N VAL A 150 1.53 -19.79 -6.38
CA VAL A 150 1.63 -20.52 -7.65
C VAL A 150 2.80 -21.49 -7.61
N MET A 151 3.96 -21.07 -7.09
CA MET A 151 5.14 -21.95 -6.93
C MET A 151 4.84 -23.16 -6.05
N LYS A 152 4.03 -23.04 -5.03
CA LYS A 152 3.65 -24.13 -4.12
C LYS A 152 2.58 -25.06 -4.71
N ASN A 153 1.70 -24.54 -5.55
CA ASN A 153 0.46 -25.24 -5.95
C ASN A 153 0.40 -25.66 -7.41
N THR A 154 1.41 -25.31 -8.23
CA THR A 154 1.42 -25.61 -9.67
C THR A 154 2.73 -26.28 -10.13
N ASN A 155 2.82 -26.59 -11.43
CA ASN A 155 4.06 -27.09 -12.03
C ASN A 155 4.96 -25.90 -12.44
N HIS A 156 6.14 -25.81 -11.89
CA HIS A 156 7.10 -24.73 -12.10
C HIS A 156 7.48 -24.50 -13.57
N ASN A 157 7.45 -25.54 -14.40
CA ASN A 157 7.80 -25.44 -15.81
C ASN A 157 6.80 -24.64 -16.66
N ASN A 158 5.63 -24.36 -16.12
CA ASN A 158 4.55 -23.68 -16.82
C ASN A 158 4.25 -22.28 -16.25
N ILE A 159 5.16 -21.71 -15.45
CA ILE A 159 4.96 -20.38 -14.85
C ILE A 159 5.55 -19.31 -15.79
N VAL A 160 4.74 -18.31 -16.11
CA VAL A 160 5.12 -17.11 -16.86
C VAL A 160 5.27 -15.99 -15.86
N VAL A 161 6.52 -15.68 -15.48
CA VAL A 161 6.83 -14.63 -14.51
C VAL A 161 6.84 -13.28 -15.24
N THR A 162 6.22 -12.27 -14.63
CA THR A 162 6.12 -10.89 -15.14
C THR A 162 6.56 -9.89 -14.08
N GLU A 163 6.85 -8.66 -14.48
CA GLU A 163 7.30 -7.60 -13.58
C GLU A 163 6.14 -6.81 -12.95
N SER A 164 4.92 -6.99 -13.49
CA SER A 164 3.72 -6.32 -12.99
C SER A 164 2.45 -7.10 -13.28
N THR A 165 1.38 -6.80 -12.52
CA THR A 165 0.03 -7.34 -12.77
C THR A 165 -0.47 -6.98 -14.16
N GLU A 166 -0.16 -5.79 -14.69
CA GLU A 166 -0.57 -5.38 -16.05
C GLU A 166 0.14 -6.21 -17.12
N GLU A 167 1.41 -6.55 -16.95
CA GLU A 167 2.11 -7.46 -17.85
C GLU A 167 1.57 -8.89 -17.79
N ALA A 168 1.18 -9.36 -16.59
CA ALA A 168 0.57 -10.67 -16.44
C ALA A 168 -0.77 -10.76 -17.18
N ILE A 169 -1.62 -9.74 -17.10
CA ILE A 169 -2.89 -9.69 -17.84
C ILE A 169 -2.65 -9.63 -19.37
N LYS A 170 -1.66 -8.87 -19.82
CA LYS A 170 -1.25 -8.83 -21.23
C LYS A 170 -0.73 -10.18 -21.73
N ALA A 171 0.02 -10.91 -20.90
CA ALA A 171 0.48 -12.25 -21.24
C ALA A 171 -0.69 -13.22 -21.47
N VAL A 172 -1.80 -13.08 -20.73
CA VAL A 172 -3.03 -13.84 -20.94
C VAL A 172 -3.73 -13.44 -22.24
N ILE A 173 -3.86 -12.14 -22.48
CA ILE A 173 -4.49 -11.59 -23.71
C ILE A 173 -3.72 -12.02 -24.97
N ASP A 174 -2.39 -11.97 -24.91
CA ASP A 174 -1.49 -12.35 -26.01
C ASP A 174 -1.34 -13.87 -26.19
N ASN A 175 -2.08 -14.69 -25.41
CA ASN A 175 -1.96 -16.15 -25.41
C ASN A 175 -0.55 -16.68 -25.08
N LYS A 176 0.24 -15.92 -24.34
CA LYS A 176 1.53 -16.35 -23.77
C LYS A 176 1.32 -17.16 -22.50
N ALA A 177 0.21 -16.91 -21.79
CA ALA A 177 -0.28 -17.67 -20.66
C ALA A 177 -1.75 -18.08 -20.89
N ASP A 178 -2.17 -19.19 -20.28
CA ASP A 178 -3.56 -19.69 -20.38
C ASP A 178 -4.47 -19.01 -19.35
N CYS A 179 -3.87 -18.53 -18.25
CA CYS A 179 -4.53 -17.84 -17.17
C CYS A 179 -3.49 -17.07 -16.35
N MET A 180 -3.96 -16.25 -15.41
CA MET A 180 -3.11 -15.65 -14.38
C MET A 180 -3.68 -15.90 -13.00
N VAL A 181 -2.82 -15.89 -11.97
CA VAL A 181 -3.20 -15.82 -10.55
C VAL A 181 -2.80 -14.45 -10.03
N VAL A 182 -3.71 -13.78 -9.35
CA VAL A 182 -3.57 -12.35 -9.01
C VAL A 182 -4.44 -11.98 -7.82
N SER A 183 -4.12 -10.87 -7.16
CA SER A 183 -4.99 -10.16 -6.23
C SER A 183 -6.36 -9.87 -6.84
N LYS A 184 -7.42 -10.25 -6.14
CA LYS A 184 -8.80 -10.03 -6.60
C LYS A 184 -9.15 -8.55 -6.64
N LEU A 185 -8.68 -7.77 -5.66
CA LEU A 185 -8.92 -6.34 -5.59
C LEU A 185 -8.19 -5.59 -6.71
N SER A 186 -6.92 -5.95 -6.98
CA SER A 186 -6.15 -5.34 -8.07
C SER A 186 -6.78 -5.61 -9.43
N VAL A 187 -7.11 -6.86 -9.72
CA VAL A 187 -7.69 -7.18 -11.03
C VAL A 187 -9.10 -6.65 -11.21
N ALA A 188 -9.91 -6.53 -10.14
CA ALA A 188 -11.23 -5.90 -10.22
C ALA A 188 -11.14 -4.47 -10.73
N TYR A 189 -10.13 -3.72 -10.28
CA TYR A 189 -9.85 -2.37 -10.78
C TYR A 189 -9.46 -2.38 -12.27
N LEU A 190 -8.57 -3.28 -12.69
CA LEU A 190 -8.13 -3.37 -14.08
C LEU A 190 -9.29 -3.75 -15.01
N LEU A 191 -10.16 -4.68 -14.59
CA LEU A 191 -11.36 -5.03 -15.34
C LEU A 191 -12.29 -3.82 -15.51
N ALA A 192 -12.50 -3.03 -14.46
CA ALA A 192 -13.31 -1.82 -14.52
C ALA A 192 -12.68 -0.71 -15.40
N ASN A 193 -11.36 -0.78 -15.66
CA ASN A 193 -10.60 0.23 -16.40
C ASN A 193 -10.06 -0.26 -17.76
N GLY A 194 -10.78 -1.16 -18.45
CA GLY A 194 -10.55 -1.43 -19.87
C GLY A 194 -10.15 -2.87 -20.23
N PHE A 195 -10.06 -3.79 -19.26
CA PHE A 195 -9.71 -5.19 -19.56
C PHE A 195 -10.91 -6.16 -19.55
N SER A 196 -12.11 -5.72 -19.20
CA SER A 196 -13.32 -6.55 -19.07
C SER A 196 -13.75 -7.28 -20.34
N ASP A 197 -13.43 -6.73 -21.50
CA ASP A 197 -13.77 -7.33 -22.80
C ASP A 197 -12.80 -8.46 -23.19
N SER A 198 -11.63 -8.52 -22.55
CA SER A 198 -10.56 -9.46 -22.90
C SER A 198 -10.39 -10.58 -21.89
N VAL A 199 -10.55 -10.28 -20.60
CA VAL A 199 -10.37 -11.23 -19.50
C VAL A 199 -11.48 -11.12 -18.46
N ARG A 200 -11.63 -12.18 -17.65
CA ARG A 200 -12.64 -12.27 -16.60
C ARG A 200 -12.17 -13.13 -15.43
N PHE A 201 -12.83 -13.02 -14.29
CA PHE A 201 -12.65 -13.97 -13.19
C PHE A 201 -13.07 -15.38 -13.56
N ALA A 202 -12.36 -16.39 -13.05
CA ALA A 202 -12.75 -17.79 -13.17
C ALA A 202 -13.98 -18.13 -12.32
N GLY A 203 -14.14 -17.48 -11.18
CA GLY A 203 -15.26 -17.63 -10.25
C GLY A 203 -15.22 -16.58 -9.13
N ASP A 204 -16.20 -16.62 -8.26
CA ASP A 204 -16.35 -15.63 -7.16
C ASP A 204 -15.54 -15.99 -5.91
N ASN A 205 -15.23 -17.27 -5.70
CA ASN A 205 -14.40 -17.74 -4.59
C ASN A 205 -12.96 -17.22 -4.72
N ILE A 206 -12.22 -17.25 -3.63
CA ILE A 206 -10.79 -16.96 -3.55
C ILE A 206 -10.01 -18.26 -3.34
N LEU A 207 -8.79 -18.32 -3.89
CA LEU A 207 -7.86 -19.45 -3.75
C LEU A 207 -7.13 -19.43 -2.41
N PHE A 208 -6.81 -18.23 -1.96
CA PHE A 208 -6.06 -17.95 -0.75
C PHE A 208 -6.42 -16.54 -0.29
N ALA A 209 -6.67 -16.37 1.00
CA ALA A 209 -6.91 -15.05 1.60
C ALA A 209 -5.62 -14.55 2.25
N ASP A 210 -5.33 -13.27 2.09
CA ASP A 210 -4.20 -12.59 2.69
C ASP A 210 -4.63 -11.30 3.40
N GLU A 211 -3.98 -11.05 4.53
CA GLU A 211 -4.16 -9.86 5.32
C GLU A 211 -3.09 -8.84 4.93
N ILE A 212 -3.53 -7.64 4.55
CA ILE A 212 -2.65 -6.56 4.10
C ILE A 212 -2.52 -5.53 5.20
N ALA A 213 -1.28 -5.16 5.54
CA ALA A 213 -0.97 -4.30 6.67
C ALA A 213 0.18 -3.32 6.38
N ILE A 214 0.29 -2.31 7.24
CA ILE A 214 1.42 -1.38 7.24
C ILE A 214 2.58 -2.04 7.97
N ALA A 215 3.78 -2.00 7.39
CA ALA A 215 4.98 -2.45 8.06
C ALA A 215 5.76 -1.28 8.67
N VAL A 216 6.35 -1.51 9.84
CA VAL A 216 7.28 -0.60 10.50
C VAL A 216 8.53 -1.35 10.97
N ASN A 217 9.63 -0.63 11.22
CA ASN A 217 10.81 -1.24 11.82
C ASN A 217 10.45 -1.84 13.21
N LYS A 218 10.94 -3.04 13.52
CA LYS A 218 10.65 -3.76 14.78
C LYS A 218 10.98 -2.96 16.04
N ASP A 219 11.97 -2.08 15.94
CA ASP A 219 12.39 -1.25 17.05
C ASP A 219 11.45 -0.05 17.29
N ASN A 220 10.62 0.30 16.29
CA ASN A 220 9.73 1.45 16.39
C ASN A 220 8.34 1.08 16.93
N LYS A 221 8.32 0.58 18.16
CA LYS A 221 7.08 0.15 18.85
C LYS A 221 6.09 1.29 19.05
N GLU A 222 6.58 2.51 19.25
CA GLU A 222 5.72 3.68 19.43
C GLU A 222 4.92 3.99 18.17
N LEU A 223 5.58 4.00 17.00
CA LEU A 223 4.91 4.24 15.72
C LEU A 223 3.91 3.11 15.40
N LEU A 224 4.29 1.85 15.66
CA LEU A 224 3.39 0.70 15.52
C LEU A 224 2.12 0.86 16.35
N GLN A 225 2.26 1.26 17.60
CA GLN A 225 1.13 1.47 18.49
C GLN A 225 0.23 2.62 18.03
N LYS A 226 0.83 3.74 17.58
CA LYS A 226 0.08 4.88 17.01
C LYS A 226 -0.75 4.45 15.80
N PHE A 227 -0.13 3.73 14.86
CA PHE A 227 -0.86 3.19 13.71
C PHE A 227 -2.03 2.30 14.13
N ASN A 228 -1.81 1.35 15.04
CA ASN A 228 -2.85 0.43 15.47
C ASN A 228 -4.03 1.14 16.13
N VAL A 229 -3.78 2.16 16.95
CA VAL A 229 -4.83 2.96 17.60
C VAL A 229 -5.67 3.70 16.56
N GLU A 230 -5.05 4.31 15.57
CA GLU A 230 -5.78 5.04 14.54
C GLU A 230 -6.44 4.11 13.52
N LEU A 231 -5.85 2.97 13.18
CA LEU A 231 -6.48 1.95 12.34
C LEU A 231 -7.76 1.40 12.98
N ASP A 232 -7.76 1.08 14.27
CA ASP A 232 -8.95 0.59 14.98
C ASP A 232 -10.14 1.55 14.86
N LYS A 233 -9.88 2.85 14.91
CA LYS A 233 -10.92 3.89 14.77
C LYS A 233 -11.28 4.10 13.29
N TYR A 234 -10.27 4.20 12.43
CA TYR A 234 -10.47 4.58 11.03
C TYR A 234 -11.18 3.47 10.24
N CYS A 235 -10.77 2.20 10.39
CA CYS A 235 -11.36 1.07 9.66
C CYS A 235 -12.83 0.82 9.98
N THR A 236 -13.34 1.31 11.11
CA THR A 236 -14.76 1.25 11.48
C THR A 236 -15.56 2.47 11.02
N SER A 237 -14.91 3.51 10.51
CA SER A 237 -15.51 4.79 10.16
C SER A 237 -16.26 4.80 8.82
N ALA A 238 -17.10 5.80 8.63
CA ALA A 238 -17.73 6.07 7.33
C ALA A 238 -16.67 6.49 6.27
N SER A 239 -15.63 7.18 6.68
CA SER A 239 -14.53 7.61 5.80
C SER A 239 -13.81 6.42 5.19
N TYR A 240 -13.51 5.38 5.99
CA TYR A 240 -12.90 4.15 5.47
C TYR A 240 -13.83 3.42 4.50
N ARG A 241 -15.13 3.27 4.84
CA ARG A 241 -16.10 2.66 3.91
C ARG A 241 -16.20 3.41 2.58
N ASN A 242 -16.13 4.74 2.61
CA ASN A 242 -16.10 5.55 1.40
C ASN A 242 -14.80 5.35 0.61
N LEU A 243 -13.66 5.28 1.28
CA LEU A 243 -12.37 4.99 0.67
C LEU A 243 -12.40 3.63 -0.05
N CYS A 244 -12.85 2.57 0.61
CA CYS A 244 -13.03 1.25 0.00
C CYS A 244 -13.94 1.31 -1.24
N ARG A 245 -15.05 2.02 -1.14
CA ARG A 245 -16.00 2.16 -2.26
C ARG A 245 -15.39 2.91 -3.45
N THR A 246 -14.57 3.92 -3.19
CA THR A 246 -13.90 4.69 -4.23
C THR A 246 -12.95 3.82 -5.07
N TYR A 247 -12.19 2.96 -4.42
CA TYR A 247 -11.14 2.19 -5.10
C TYR A 247 -11.56 0.77 -5.51
N PHE A 248 -12.45 0.14 -4.75
CA PHE A 248 -12.83 -1.27 -4.97
C PHE A 248 -14.31 -1.44 -5.34
N GLY A 249 -15.07 -0.35 -5.41
CA GLY A 249 -16.51 -0.42 -5.66
C GLY A 249 -17.28 -0.93 -4.45
N SER A 250 -18.50 -1.40 -4.69
CA SER A 250 -19.30 -2.03 -3.64
C SER A 250 -18.74 -3.44 -3.39
N MET A 251 -17.88 -3.58 -2.39
CA MET A 251 -17.51 -4.92 -1.88
C MET A 251 -18.78 -5.56 -1.32
N LYS A 252 -19.24 -6.63 -1.97
CA LYS A 252 -20.36 -7.46 -1.49
C LYS A 252 -19.81 -8.61 -0.68
#